data_8900a5a5dbfc37b233b6d60a0fcd2265
#
_entry.id   8900a5a5dbfc37b233b6d60a0fcd2265
#
_cell.length_a   1.000
_cell.length_b   1.000
_cell.length_c   1.000
_cell.angle_alpha   90.00
_cell.angle_beta   90.00
_cell.angle_gamma   90.00
#
_symmetry.space_group_name_H-M   'P 1'
#
loop_
_entity.id
_entity.type
_entity.pdbx_description
1 polymer ?
#
loop_
_entity_poly.entity_id
_entity_poly.type
_entity_poly.pdbx_seq_one_letter_code
_entity_poly.pdbx_strand_id
1 'polypeptide(L)'
;IYRLLGEEELAKEYRLKSQDIYVSLKGENDIDVAIAYHNYALECRMEQDFDQAREYAEKALTIYQHILGDENTHTQEEYHSLAEIEMYSGNYPKATEYMRHAIDIYQKIGDRDMTLAELLNSQASIYLRANQPDLSLNTALECISLLETLKQTDSKLAATMYDNLGKVYLVLNDEKLSEHYYLKGAETWHNMDNLEKEAASYSYLAAAYNTFNRFEDAAVALEKSLALLEECDKSQDEAAAYANNNYGAICFRLGHIDKAIEHIEKAWEIRSALFGPDDQMARQYKD
;
A
#
# COMPACT_ATOMS: atom_id res chain seq x y z
N ILE A 1 -12.94 -4.61 19.44
CA ILE A 1 -14.40 -4.44 19.52
C ILE A 1 -14.73 -2.94 19.52
N TYR A 2 -14.23 -2.13 20.46
CA TYR A 2 -14.56 -0.70 20.57
C TYR A 2 -14.21 0.10 19.32
N ARG A 3 -13.08 -0.22 18.65
CA ARG A 3 -12.71 0.37 17.37
C ARG A 3 -13.72 0.09 16.24
N LEU A 4 -14.27 -1.12 16.19
CA LEU A 4 -15.33 -1.48 15.23
C LEU A 4 -16.66 -0.76 15.49
N LEU A 5 -16.83 -0.20 16.68
CA LEU A 5 -17.98 0.61 17.09
C LEU A 5 -17.73 2.12 16.93
N GLY A 6 -16.54 2.53 16.48
CA GLY A 6 -16.16 3.94 16.35
C GLY A 6 -15.83 4.63 17.69
N GLU A 7 -15.65 3.87 18.78
CA GLU A 7 -15.35 4.38 20.13
C GLU A 7 -13.83 4.42 20.36
N GLU A 8 -13.13 5.32 19.67
CA GLU A 8 -11.65 5.38 19.62
C GLU A 8 -11.01 5.60 20.99
N GLU A 9 -11.53 6.55 21.79
CA GLU A 9 -11.01 6.83 23.14
C GLU A 9 -11.12 5.62 24.07
N LEU A 10 -12.23 4.88 23.97
CA LEU A 10 -12.43 3.68 24.76
C LEU A 10 -11.51 2.54 24.32
N ALA A 11 -11.27 2.41 23.03
CA ALA A 11 -10.31 1.46 22.48
C ALA A 11 -8.89 1.74 23.01
N LYS A 12 -8.48 3.00 23.03
CA LYS A 12 -7.18 3.44 23.57
C LYS A 12 -7.06 3.17 25.08
N GLU A 13 -8.11 3.48 25.86
CA GLU A 13 -8.13 3.22 27.30
C GLU A 13 -7.95 1.73 27.62
N TYR A 14 -8.68 0.87 26.91
CA TYR A 14 -8.57 -0.58 27.13
C TYR A 14 -7.25 -1.16 26.63
N ARG A 15 -6.65 -0.59 25.59
CA ARG A 15 -5.29 -0.95 25.15
C ARG A 15 -4.27 -0.69 26.27
N LEU A 16 -4.29 0.50 26.86
CA LEU A 16 -3.39 0.85 27.96
C LEU A 16 -3.61 -0.05 29.19
N LYS A 17 -4.86 -0.31 29.57
CA LYS A 17 -5.17 -1.25 30.66
C LYS A 17 -4.67 -2.68 30.36
N SER A 18 -4.80 -3.13 29.14
CA SER A 18 -4.30 -4.43 28.71
C SER A 18 -2.76 -4.50 28.81
N GLN A 19 -2.08 -3.46 28.39
CA GLN A 19 -0.64 -3.32 28.53
C GLN A 19 -0.20 -3.44 30.00
N ASP A 20 -0.81 -2.66 30.89
CA ASP A 20 -0.49 -2.68 32.33
C ASP A 20 -0.68 -4.08 32.94
N ILE A 21 -1.74 -4.77 32.53
CA ILE A 21 -2.02 -6.14 32.99
C ILE A 21 -0.93 -7.11 32.49
N TYR A 22 -0.57 -7.07 31.19
CA TYR A 22 0.48 -7.94 30.64
C TYR A 22 1.81 -7.71 31.33
N VAL A 23 2.23 -6.45 31.48
CA VAL A 23 3.49 -6.10 32.14
C VAL A 23 3.49 -6.53 33.64
N SER A 24 2.37 -6.31 34.35
CA SER A 24 2.28 -6.68 35.77
C SER A 24 2.27 -8.20 36.02
N LEU A 25 1.72 -8.98 35.08
CA LEU A 25 1.62 -10.45 35.21
C LEU A 25 2.89 -11.17 34.74
N LYS A 26 3.53 -10.67 33.67
CA LYS A 26 4.63 -11.37 32.99
C LYS A 26 5.99 -10.73 33.21
N GLY A 27 6.02 -9.43 33.61
CA GLY A 27 7.24 -8.63 33.68
C GLY A 27 7.55 -7.96 32.33
N GLU A 28 8.37 -6.90 32.39
CA GLU A 28 8.69 -6.07 31.21
C GLU A 28 9.46 -6.81 30.14
N ASN A 29 10.22 -7.83 30.50
CA ASN A 29 11.08 -8.61 29.58
C ASN A 29 10.49 -10.03 29.35
N ASP A 30 9.25 -10.09 28.88
CA ASP A 30 8.61 -11.35 28.50
C ASP A 30 8.18 -11.28 27.03
N ILE A 31 8.26 -12.44 26.36
CA ILE A 31 7.93 -12.53 24.92
C ILE A 31 6.47 -12.19 24.62
N ASP A 32 5.55 -12.56 25.53
CA ASP A 32 4.14 -12.24 25.38
C ASP A 32 3.88 -10.72 25.47
N VAL A 33 4.71 -10.00 26.25
CA VAL A 33 4.69 -8.53 26.34
C VAL A 33 5.21 -7.93 25.03
N ALA A 34 6.25 -8.47 24.43
CA ALA A 34 6.73 -8.03 23.12
C ALA A 34 5.66 -8.22 22.03
N ILE A 35 5.00 -9.38 22.00
CA ILE A 35 3.89 -9.65 21.07
C ILE A 35 2.74 -8.64 21.28
N ALA A 36 2.40 -8.31 22.54
CA ALA A 36 1.37 -7.32 22.82
C ALA A 36 1.78 -5.93 22.30
N TYR A 37 3.03 -5.51 22.50
CA TYR A 37 3.56 -4.25 21.97
C TYR A 37 3.55 -4.20 20.45
N HIS A 38 3.97 -5.28 19.78
CA HIS A 38 3.87 -5.40 18.32
C HIS A 38 2.43 -5.18 17.84
N ASN A 39 1.45 -5.86 18.45
CA ASN A 39 0.04 -5.70 18.09
C ASN A 39 -0.46 -4.26 18.32
N TYR A 40 -0.05 -3.61 19.43
CA TYR A 40 -0.39 -2.21 19.69
C TYR A 40 0.23 -1.26 18.66
N ALA A 41 1.46 -1.53 18.22
CA ALA A 41 2.11 -0.77 17.15
C ALA A 41 1.31 -0.86 15.84
N LEU A 42 0.85 -2.06 15.46
CA LEU A 42 0.02 -2.26 14.27
C LEU A 42 -1.33 -1.51 14.39
N GLU A 43 -1.98 -1.55 15.55
CA GLU A 43 -3.22 -0.83 15.80
C GLU A 43 -3.02 0.70 15.68
N CYS A 44 -1.99 1.25 16.33
CA CYS A 44 -1.66 2.67 16.25
C CYS A 44 -1.31 3.11 14.82
N ARG A 45 -0.60 2.28 14.06
CA ARG A 45 -0.32 2.54 12.64
C ARG A 45 -1.61 2.64 11.80
N MET A 46 -2.59 1.75 12.06
CA MET A 46 -3.89 1.80 11.38
C MET A 46 -4.71 3.05 11.77
N GLU A 47 -4.52 3.55 12.98
CA GLU A 47 -5.10 4.81 13.49
C GLU A 47 -4.31 6.04 12.99
N GLN A 48 -3.21 5.85 12.26
CA GLN A 48 -2.26 6.87 11.81
C GLN A 48 -1.56 7.62 12.97
N ASP A 49 -1.58 7.07 14.17
CA ASP A 49 -0.78 7.54 15.30
C ASP A 49 0.64 6.95 15.20
N PHE A 50 1.43 7.49 14.28
CA PHE A 50 2.76 6.95 13.97
C PHE A 50 3.76 7.12 15.11
N ASP A 51 3.56 8.09 16.00
CA ASP A 51 4.45 8.29 17.14
C ASP A 51 4.24 7.19 18.19
N GLN A 52 3.00 6.86 18.53
CA GLN A 52 2.71 5.73 19.41
C GLN A 52 3.06 4.38 18.76
N ALA A 53 2.79 4.23 17.45
CA ALA A 53 3.16 3.02 16.72
C ALA A 53 4.66 2.75 16.82
N ARG A 54 5.49 3.78 16.61
CA ARG A 54 6.95 3.69 16.75
C ARG A 54 7.37 3.32 18.16
N GLU A 55 6.82 4.00 19.18
CA GLU A 55 7.15 3.73 20.58
C GLU A 55 6.90 2.26 20.95
N TYR A 56 5.74 1.71 20.57
CA TYR A 56 5.43 0.31 20.84
C TYR A 56 6.30 -0.66 20.06
N ALA A 57 6.57 -0.40 18.80
CA ALA A 57 7.44 -1.22 17.97
C ALA A 57 8.89 -1.24 18.51
N GLU A 58 9.43 -0.11 18.95
CA GLU A 58 10.76 -0.04 19.57
C GLU A 58 10.83 -0.81 20.91
N LYS A 59 9.76 -0.78 21.71
CA LYS A 59 9.65 -1.60 22.94
C LYS A 59 9.65 -3.09 22.59
N ALA A 60 8.86 -3.51 21.63
CA ALA A 60 8.83 -4.89 21.15
C ALA A 60 10.20 -5.35 20.64
N LEU A 61 10.83 -4.54 19.78
CA LEU A 61 12.17 -4.80 19.25
C LEU A 61 13.20 -4.99 20.36
N THR A 62 13.19 -4.11 21.37
CA THR A 62 14.12 -4.18 22.50
C THR A 62 13.98 -5.51 23.27
N ILE A 63 12.74 -5.95 23.50
CA ILE A 63 12.47 -7.21 24.21
C ILE A 63 12.89 -8.42 23.33
N TYR A 64 12.56 -8.43 22.04
CA TYR A 64 12.95 -9.49 21.13
C TYR A 64 14.47 -9.62 21.03
N GLN A 65 15.18 -8.51 20.87
CA GLN A 65 16.66 -8.52 20.84
C GLN A 65 17.25 -9.05 22.15
N HIS A 66 16.70 -8.65 23.31
CA HIS A 66 17.20 -9.09 24.62
C HIS A 66 16.98 -10.61 24.84
N ILE A 67 15.82 -11.16 24.44
CA ILE A 67 15.47 -12.56 24.72
C ILE A 67 15.97 -13.51 23.62
N LEU A 68 15.80 -13.11 22.36
CA LEU A 68 16.02 -13.98 21.19
C LEU A 68 17.29 -13.64 20.42
N GLY A 69 17.92 -12.49 20.72
CA GLY A 69 19.06 -11.96 19.98
C GLY A 69 18.67 -11.21 18.71
N ASP A 70 19.70 -10.72 18.01
CA ASP A 70 19.48 -9.89 16.81
C ASP A 70 19.09 -10.70 15.58
N GLU A 71 19.55 -11.94 15.48
CA GLU A 71 19.37 -12.79 14.29
C GLU A 71 18.24 -13.81 14.50
N ASN A 72 16.98 -13.34 14.53
CA ASN A 72 15.79 -14.19 14.60
C ASN A 72 14.60 -13.55 13.87
N THR A 73 13.58 -14.36 13.63
CA THR A 73 12.40 -13.97 12.84
C THR A 73 11.63 -12.80 13.48
N HIS A 74 11.41 -12.82 14.81
CA HIS A 74 10.65 -11.75 15.46
C HIS A 74 11.39 -10.40 15.43
N THR A 75 12.70 -10.40 15.59
CA THR A 75 13.52 -9.20 15.45
C THR A 75 13.46 -8.67 14.00
N GLN A 76 13.50 -9.57 13.03
CA GLN A 76 13.37 -9.22 11.60
C GLN A 76 11.97 -8.62 11.29
N GLU A 77 10.89 -9.26 11.77
CA GLU A 77 9.52 -8.79 11.60
C GLU A 77 9.31 -7.41 12.22
N GLU A 78 9.92 -7.16 13.39
CA GLU A 78 9.79 -5.86 14.06
C GLU A 78 10.54 -4.75 13.33
N TYR A 79 11.74 -5.03 12.77
CA TYR A 79 12.41 -4.08 11.88
C TYR A 79 11.58 -3.79 10.62
N HIS A 80 10.91 -4.79 10.05
CA HIS A 80 10.00 -4.58 8.92
C HIS A 80 8.81 -3.70 9.33
N SER A 81 8.19 -3.95 10.50
CA SER A 81 7.10 -3.13 11.04
C SER A 81 7.52 -1.67 11.25
N LEU A 82 8.70 -1.43 11.84
CA LEU A 82 9.27 -0.09 12.00
C LEU A 82 9.51 0.59 10.64
N ALA A 83 10.01 -0.14 9.65
CA ALA A 83 10.21 0.41 8.31
C ALA A 83 8.90 0.87 7.68
N GLU A 84 7.81 0.11 7.85
CA GLU A 84 6.49 0.51 7.36
C GLU A 84 5.93 1.73 8.13
N ILE A 85 6.07 1.78 9.46
CA ILE A 85 5.65 2.92 10.27
C ILE A 85 6.37 4.20 9.80
N GLU A 86 7.69 4.14 9.61
CA GLU A 86 8.48 5.27 9.15
C GLU A 86 8.17 5.65 7.68
N MET A 87 7.85 4.69 6.84
CA MET A 87 7.41 4.95 5.46
C MET A 87 6.08 5.71 5.43
N TYR A 88 5.11 5.30 6.24
CA TYR A 88 3.79 5.96 6.29
C TYR A 88 3.85 7.33 7.00
N SER A 89 4.76 7.52 7.97
CA SER A 89 5.01 8.82 8.59
C SER A 89 5.81 9.78 7.68
N GLY A 90 6.32 9.29 6.53
CA GLY A 90 7.12 10.09 5.59
C GLY A 90 8.61 10.17 5.92
N ASN A 91 9.08 9.43 6.92
CA ASN A 91 10.50 9.39 7.31
C ASN A 91 11.25 8.33 6.51
N TYR A 92 11.39 8.54 5.20
CA TYR A 92 12.00 7.57 4.28
C TYR A 92 13.45 7.17 4.61
N PRO A 93 14.33 8.06 5.14
CA PRO A 93 15.67 7.65 5.55
C PRO A 93 15.66 6.54 6.61
N LYS A 94 14.85 6.70 7.68
CA LYS A 94 14.71 5.65 8.71
C LYS A 94 14.00 4.40 8.17
N ALA A 95 12.97 4.58 7.34
CA ALA A 95 12.29 3.45 6.70
C ALA A 95 13.28 2.58 5.91
N THR A 96 14.18 3.21 5.15
CA THR A 96 15.24 2.51 4.38
C THR A 96 16.22 1.80 5.31
N GLU A 97 16.62 2.43 6.41
CA GLU A 97 17.54 1.84 7.39
C GLU A 97 16.93 0.60 8.06
N TYR A 98 15.72 0.71 8.58
CA TYR A 98 15.02 -0.42 9.20
C TYR A 98 14.74 -1.56 8.22
N MET A 99 14.33 -1.24 6.99
CA MET A 99 14.10 -2.26 5.96
C MET A 99 15.39 -3.02 5.61
N ARG A 100 16.52 -2.31 5.51
CA ARG A 100 17.81 -2.96 5.29
C ARG A 100 18.15 -3.92 6.43
N HIS A 101 17.94 -3.53 7.70
CA HIS A 101 18.15 -4.43 8.83
C HIS A 101 17.25 -5.68 8.75
N ALA A 102 15.98 -5.52 8.41
CA ALA A 102 15.06 -6.64 8.23
C ALA A 102 15.56 -7.62 7.15
N ILE A 103 15.99 -7.10 6.00
CA ILE A 103 16.52 -7.93 4.90
C ILE A 103 17.85 -8.59 5.28
N ASP A 104 18.79 -7.85 5.89
CA ASP A 104 20.08 -8.37 6.31
C ASP A 104 19.93 -9.53 7.33
N ILE A 105 18.99 -9.40 8.28
CA ILE A 105 18.67 -10.46 9.23
C ILE A 105 18.06 -11.64 8.49
N TYR A 106 17.04 -11.40 7.63
CA TYR A 106 16.36 -12.48 6.92
C TYR A 106 17.30 -13.26 6.02
N GLN A 107 18.24 -12.61 5.33
CA GLN A 107 19.24 -13.28 4.49
C GLN A 107 20.19 -14.19 5.27
N LYS A 108 20.35 -13.98 6.59
CA LYS A 108 21.19 -14.82 7.46
C LYS A 108 20.43 -16.02 8.03
N ILE A 109 19.14 -15.86 8.33
CA ILE A 109 18.33 -16.86 9.03
C ILE A 109 17.34 -17.58 8.15
N GLY A 110 16.96 -17.00 7.00
CA GLY A 110 15.95 -17.48 6.08
C GLY A 110 16.50 -17.98 4.75
N ASP A 111 15.60 -18.49 3.95
CA ASP A 111 15.86 -18.92 2.59
C ASP A 111 15.45 -17.83 1.58
N ARG A 112 15.80 -18.06 0.30
CA ARG A 112 15.28 -17.23 -0.79
C ARG A 112 13.87 -17.69 -1.16
N ASP A 113 12.88 -17.25 -0.42
CA ASP A 113 11.48 -17.66 -0.49
C ASP A 113 10.53 -16.46 -0.67
N MET A 114 9.23 -16.69 -0.49
CA MET A 114 8.21 -15.65 -0.61
C MET A 114 8.38 -14.51 0.40
N THR A 115 8.88 -14.77 1.60
CA THR A 115 9.10 -13.74 2.63
C THR A 115 10.16 -12.74 2.17
N LEU A 116 11.26 -13.23 1.56
CA LEU A 116 12.26 -12.33 0.97
C LEU A 116 11.66 -11.50 -0.16
N ALA A 117 10.79 -12.09 -0.99
CA ALA A 117 10.13 -11.35 -2.06
C ALA A 117 9.19 -10.25 -1.51
N GLU A 118 8.49 -10.50 -0.40
CA GLU A 118 7.66 -9.49 0.29
C GLU A 118 8.51 -8.36 0.87
N LEU A 119 9.64 -8.65 1.50
CA LEU A 119 10.58 -7.64 1.99
C LEU A 119 11.14 -6.77 0.85
N LEU A 120 11.51 -7.39 -0.27
CA LEU A 120 11.98 -6.67 -1.46
C LEU A 120 10.88 -5.76 -2.05
N ASN A 121 9.62 -6.22 -2.05
CA ASN A 121 8.49 -5.38 -2.48
C ASN A 121 8.31 -4.16 -1.57
N SER A 122 8.38 -4.35 -0.26
CA SER A 122 8.31 -3.24 0.71
C SER A 122 9.48 -2.27 0.53
N GLN A 123 10.70 -2.78 0.32
CA GLN A 123 11.88 -1.97 0.06
C GLN A 123 11.76 -1.15 -1.24
N ALA A 124 11.29 -1.76 -2.34
CA ALA A 124 11.08 -1.06 -3.60
C ALA A 124 10.05 0.07 -3.44
N SER A 125 8.98 -0.17 -2.67
CA SER A 125 7.96 0.83 -2.36
C SER A 125 8.53 2.00 -1.53
N ILE A 126 9.39 1.73 -0.56
CA ILE A 126 10.08 2.76 0.23
C ILE A 126 10.96 3.62 -0.68
N TYR A 127 11.79 3.01 -1.53
CA TYR A 127 12.65 3.74 -2.47
C TYR A 127 11.86 4.62 -3.43
N LEU A 128 10.73 4.12 -3.94
CA LEU A 128 9.88 4.91 -4.84
C LEU A 128 9.29 6.15 -4.14
N ARG A 129 8.80 5.98 -2.91
CA ARG A 129 8.29 7.09 -2.08
C ARG A 129 9.39 8.07 -1.66
N ALA A 130 10.61 7.58 -1.47
CA ALA A 130 11.80 8.38 -1.20
C ALA A 130 12.33 9.13 -2.44
N ASN A 131 11.64 9.06 -3.59
CA ASN A 131 12.07 9.62 -4.86
C ASN A 131 13.44 9.08 -5.34
N GLN A 132 13.67 7.78 -5.13
CA GLN A 132 14.86 7.03 -5.56
C GLN A 132 14.48 5.95 -6.58
N PRO A 133 14.02 6.31 -7.79
CA PRO A 133 13.43 5.39 -8.74
C PRO A 133 14.43 4.33 -9.24
N ASP A 134 15.71 4.66 -9.38
CA ASP A 134 16.73 3.68 -9.82
C ASP A 134 16.92 2.56 -8.80
N LEU A 135 16.95 2.88 -7.49
CA LEU A 135 17.03 1.87 -6.43
C LEU A 135 15.74 1.04 -6.36
N SER A 136 14.59 1.69 -6.51
CA SER A 136 13.30 1.01 -6.59
C SER A 136 13.26 0.04 -7.76
N LEU A 137 13.73 0.44 -8.94
CA LEU A 137 13.81 -0.41 -10.14
C LEU A 137 14.66 -1.65 -9.91
N ASN A 138 15.89 -1.46 -9.40
CA ASN A 138 16.80 -2.59 -9.18
C ASN A 138 16.21 -3.59 -8.17
N THR A 139 15.63 -3.10 -7.08
CA THR A 139 14.99 -3.95 -6.06
C THR A 139 13.75 -4.66 -6.61
N ALA A 140 12.93 -3.97 -7.40
CA ALA A 140 11.75 -4.56 -8.03
C ALA A 140 12.11 -5.66 -9.03
N LEU A 141 13.16 -5.46 -9.83
CA LEU A 141 13.66 -6.48 -10.75
C LEU A 141 14.24 -7.70 -10.01
N GLU A 142 14.94 -7.48 -8.89
CA GLU A 142 15.40 -8.58 -8.03
C GLU A 142 14.23 -9.38 -7.47
N CYS A 143 13.17 -8.71 -7.00
CA CYS A 143 11.95 -9.36 -6.54
C CYS A 143 11.30 -10.20 -7.65
N ILE A 144 11.14 -9.67 -8.86
CA ILE A 144 10.57 -10.40 -10.00
C ILE A 144 11.43 -11.63 -10.34
N SER A 145 12.75 -11.50 -10.39
CA SER A 145 13.66 -12.63 -10.64
C SER A 145 13.53 -13.73 -9.58
N LEU A 146 13.33 -13.34 -8.31
CA LEU A 146 13.07 -14.29 -7.24
C LEU A 146 11.72 -15.00 -7.44
N LEU A 147 10.64 -14.25 -7.76
CA LEU A 147 9.33 -14.82 -8.04
C LEU A 147 9.34 -15.77 -9.25
N GLU A 148 10.11 -15.48 -10.29
CA GLU A 148 10.33 -16.40 -11.42
C GLU A 148 11.01 -17.71 -10.97
N THR A 149 12.05 -17.60 -10.14
CA THR A 149 12.75 -18.76 -9.57
C THR A 149 11.81 -19.63 -8.72
N LEU A 150 10.93 -18.97 -7.94
CA LEU A 150 9.91 -19.63 -7.10
C LEU A 150 8.70 -20.12 -7.88
N LYS A 151 8.58 -19.82 -9.17
CA LYS A 151 7.40 -20.09 -10.02
C LYS A 151 6.13 -19.45 -9.48
N GLN A 152 6.25 -18.23 -8.97
CA GLN A 152 5.18 -17.43 -8.36
C GLN A 152 4.83 -16.18 -9.18
N THR A 153 4.99 -16.24 -10.51
CA THR A 153 4.74 -15.12 -11.44
C THR A 153 3.26 -14.76 -11.57
N ASP A 154 2.36 -15.68 -11.20
CA ASP A 154 0.91 -15.49 -11.19
C ASP A 154 0.36 -15.32 -9.75
N SER A 155 1.16 -14.75 -8.86
CA SER A 155 0.79 -14.46 -7.47
C SER A 155 0.35 -13.01 -7.27
N LYS A 156 -0.35 -12.74 -6.17
CA LYS A 156 -0.73 -11.37 -5.77
C LYS A 156 0.48 -10.46 -5.64
N LEU A 157 1.60 -11.00 -5.13
CA LEU A 157 2.83 -10.25 -4.98
C LEU A 157 3.43 -9.87 -6.34
N ALA A 158 3.43 -10.82 -7.31
CA ALA A 158 3.90 -10.54 -8.66
C ALA A 158 3.05 -9.46 -9.34
N ALA A 159 1.72 -9.55 -9.26
CA ALA A 159 0.82 -8.55 -9.83
C ALA A 159 1.06 -7.17 -9.21
N THR A 160 1.16 -7.08 -7.88
CA THR A 160 1.51 -5.82 -7.18
C THR A 160 2.86 -5.29 -7.62
N MET A 161 3.85 -6.16 -7.81
CA MET A 161 5.18 -5.76 -8.26
C MET A 161 5.17 -5.26 -9.70
N TYR A 162 4.35 -5.83 -10.59
CA TYR A 162 4.18 -5.30 -11.94
C TYR A 162 3.56 -3.90 -11.92
N ASP A 163 2.54 -3.64 -11.10
CA ASP A 163 1.98 -2.30 -10.92
C ASP A 163 3.03 -1.31 -10.37
N ASN A 164 3.84 -1.74 -9.41
CA ASN A 164 4.95 -0.92 -8.89
C ASN A 164 6.00 -0.63 -9.97
N LEU A 165 6.38 -1.60 -10.79
CA LEU A 165 7.28 -1.39 -11.94
C LEU A 165 6.69 -0.41 -12.95
N GLY A 166 5.39 -0.52 -13.26
CA GLY A 166 4.68 0.44 -14.09
C GLY A 166 4.84 1.86 -13.58
N LYS A 167 4.71 2.06 -12.26
CA LYS A 167 4.89 3.35 -11.61
C LYS A 167 6.36 3.82 -11.61
N VAL A 168 7.31 2.92 -11.38
CA VAL A 168 8.74 3.25 -11.46
C VAL A 168 9.11 3.76 -12.86
N TYR A 169 8.69 3.04 -13.90
CA TYR A 169 8.96 3.46 -15.29
C TYR A 169 8.23 4.74 -15.67
N LEU A 170 7.03 5.00 -15.10
CA LEU A 170 6.36 6.31 -15.24
C LEU A 170 7.23 7.43 -14.68
N VAL A 171 7.80 7.26 -13.48
CA VAL A 171 8.70 8.25 -12.86
C VAL A 171 9.99 8.41 -13.65
N LEU A 172 10.52 7.34 -14.23
CA LEU A 172 11.68 7.35 -15.12
C LEU A 172 11.37 7.87 -16.54
N ASN A 173 10.11 8.24 -16.81
CA ASN A 173 9.62 8.73 -18.09
C ASN A 173 9.80 7.75 -19.25
N ASP A 174 9.74 6.43 -18.96
CA ASP A 174 9.70 5.36 -19.97
C ASP A 174 8.25 4.91 -20.20
N GLU A 175 7.60 5.53 -21.18
CA GLU A 175 6.21 5.28 -21.54
C GLU A 175 5.93 3.82 -21.86
N LYS A 176 6.80 3.19 -22.69
CA LYS A 176 6.58 1.82 -23.19
C LYS A 176 6.66 0.79 -22.07
N LEU A 177 7.65 0.92 -21.20
CA LEU A 177 7.81 -0.01 -20.09
C LEU A 177 6.77 0.24 -18.99
N SER A 178 6.37 1.49 -18.77
CA SER A 178 5.26 1.81 -17.87
C SER A 178 3.96 1.14 -18.32
N GLU A 179 3.58 1.32 -19.59
CA GLU A 179 2.41 0.67 -20.20
C GLU A 179 2.50 -0.86 -20.11
N HIS A 180 3.64 -1.44 -20.51
CA HIS A 180 3.84 -2.88 -20.47
C HIS A 180 3.61 -3.48 -19.08
N TYR A 181 4.19 -2.87 -18.04
CA TYR A 181 4.10 -3.43 -16.69
C TYR A 181 2.73 -3.24 -16.06
N TYR A 182 2.02 -2.12 -16.28
CA TYR A 182 0.64 -1.97 -15.83
C TYR A 182 -0.31 -2.96 -16.51
N LEU A 183 -0.14 -3.20 -17.82
CA LEU A 183 -0.93 -4.23 -18.52
C LEU A 183 -0.63 -5.63 -17.99
N LYS A 184 0.63 -5.94 -17.69
CA LYS A 184 1.02 -7.21 -17.11
C LYS A 184 0.45 -7.40 -15.69
N GLY A 185 0.41 -6.34 -14.89
CA GLY A 185 -0.27 -6.32 -13.59
C GLY A 185 -1.76 -6.62 -13.73
N ALA A 186 -2.45 -5.91 -14.62
CA ALA A 186 -3.86 -6.12 -14.91
C ALA A 186 -4.15 -7.56 -15.37
N GLU A 187 -3.37 -8.11 -16.32
CA GLU A 187 -3.50 -9.49 -16.78
C GLU A 187 -3.30 -10.50 -15.64
N THR A 188 -2.31 -10.26 -14.77
CA THR A 188 -2.05 -11.15 -13.63
C THR A 188 -3.20 -11.10 -12.62
N TRP A 189 -3.79 -9.94 -12.35
CA TRP A 189 -4.99 -9.82 -11.51
C TRP A 189 -6.22 -10.47 -12.15
N HIS A 190 -6.40 -10.32 -13.47
CA HIS A 190 -7.44 -10.99 -14.23
C HIS A 190 -7.37 -12.51 -14.10
N ASN A 191 -6.19 -13.12 -14.24
CA ASN A 191 -5.98 -14.55 -14.11
C ASN A 191 -6.30 -15.11 -12.71
N MET A 192 -6.38 -14.23 -11.71
CA MET A 192 -6.77 -14.56 -10.34
C MET A 192 -8.24 -14.21 -10.03
N ASP A 193 -9.05 -13.85 -11.01
CA ASP A 193 -10.43 -13.38 -10.86
C ASP A 193 -10.57 -12.20 -9.87
N ASN A 194 -9.54 -11.36 -9.77
CA ASN A 194 -9.53 -10.20 -8.88
C ASN A 194 -9.86 -8.91 -9.64
N LEU A 195 -11.12 -8.75 -9.99
CA LEU A 195 -11.64 -7.65 -10.82
C LEU A 195 -11.37 -6.26 -10.20
N GLU A 196 -11.45 -6.14 -8.86
CA GLU A 196 -11.16 -4.88 -8.15
C GLU A 196 -9.71 -4.43 -8.35
N LYS A 197 -8.75 -5.35 -8.24
CA LYS A 197 -7.33 -5.05 -8.45
C LYS A 197 -6.98 -4.89 -9.91
N GLU A 198 -7.61 -5.64 -10.81
CA GLU A 198 -7.51 -5.42 -12.25
C GLU A 198 -7.97 -3.99 -12.61
N ALA A 199 -9.12 -3.55 -12.08
CA ALA A 199 -9.62 -2.20 -12.27
C ALA A 199 -8.63 -1.13 -11.76
N ALA A 200 -7.98 -1.37 -10.63
CA ALA A 200 -6.96 -0.47 -10.10
C ALA A 200 -5.76 -0.34 -11.05
N SER A 201 -5.25 -1.45 -11.62
CA SER A 201 -4.16 -1.43 -12.60
C SER A 201 -4.53 -0.63 -13.86
N TYR A 202 -5.77 -0.74 -14.36
CA TYR A 202 -6.25 0.11 -15.46
C TYR A 202 -6.36 1.58 -15.08
N SER A 203 -6.74 1.91 -13.84
CA SER A 203 -6.74 3.29 -13.36
C SER A 203 -5.31 3.87 -13.27
N TYR A 204 -4.32 3.07 -12.84
CA TYR A 204 -2.92 3.49 -12.85
C TYR A 204 -2.38 3.67 -14.27
N LEU A 205 -2.72 2.76 -15.19
CA LEU A 205 -2.38 2.88 -16.60
C LEU A 205 -2.96 4.16 -17.21
N ALA A 206 -4.20 4.49 -16.90
CA ALA A 206 -4.82 5.73 -17.36
C ALA A 206 -4.10 6.98 -16.84
N ALA A 207 -3.67 6.96 -15.57
CA ALA A 207 -2.87 8.05 -15.01
C ALA A 207 -1.50 8.18 -15.73
N ALA A 208 -0.89 7.06 -16.11
CA ALA A 208 0.32 7.06 -16.92
C ALA A 208 0.07 7.64 -18.32
N TYR A 209 -0.96 7.20 -19.02
CA TYR A 209 -1.34 7.75 -20.32
C TYR A 209 -1.64 9.26 -20.25
N ASN A 210 -2.34 9.71 -19.21
CA ASN A 210 -2.58 11.15 -19.00
C ASN A 210 -1.26 11.93 -18.84
N THR A 211 -0.27 11.38 -18.13
CA THR A 211 1.06 11.99 -17.96
C THR A 211 1.79 12.10 -19.30
N PHE A 212 1.64 11.12 -20.17
CA PHE A 212 2.22 11.10 -21.52
C PHE A 212 1.35 11.80 -22.57
N ASN A 213 0.27 12.49 -22.17
CA ASN A 213 -0.71 13.19 -23.03
C ASN A 213 -1.46 12.28 -24.03
N ARG A 214 -1.56 10.99 -23.73
CA ARG A 214 -2.35 10.00 -24.50
C ARG A 214 -3.77 9.95 -23.93
N PHE A 215 -4.54 11.02 -24.14
CA PHE A 215 -5.84 11.20 -23.47
C PHE A 215 -6.90 10.20 -23.95
N GLU A 216 -6.91 9.82 -25.22
CA GLU A 216 -7.81 8.82 -25.79
C GLU A 216 -7.56 7.43 -25.15
N ASP A 217 -6.29 7.03 -25.02
CA ASP A 217 -5.92 5.77 -24.38
C ASP A 217 -6.24 5.78 -22.88
N ALA A 218 -6.05 6.94 -22.21
CA ALA A 218 -6.44 7.12 -20.83
C ALA A 218 -7.96 6.95 -20.63
N ALA A 219 -8.78 7.49 -21.54
CA ALA A 219 -10.22 7.33 -21.52
C ALA A 219 -10.62 5.85 -21.63
N VAL A 220 -10.05 5.12 -22.57
CA VAL A 220 -10.32 3.68 -22.78
C VAL A 220 -9.93 2.87 -21.54
N ALA A 221 -8.79 3.15 -20.93
CA ALA A 221 -8.35 2.46 -19.72
C ALA A 221 -9.29 2.73 -18.53
N LEU A 222 -9.79 3.97 -18.37
CA LEU A 222 -10.76 4.31 -17.31
C LEU A 222 -12.15 3.70 -17.56
N GLU A 223 -12.60 3.64 -18.81
CA GLU A 223 -13.83 2.94 -19.16
C GLU A 223 -13.75 1.47 -18.76
N LYS A 224 -12.62 0.82 -19.02
CA LYS A 224 -12.39 -0.58 -18.60
C LYS A 224 -12.35 -0.73 -17.08
N SER A 225 -11.67 0.18 -16.38
CA SER A 225 -11.64 0.19 -14.91
C SER A 225 -13.05 0.31 -14.32
N LEU A 226 -13.86 1.26 -14.82
CA LEU A 226 -15.22 1.48 -14.34
C LEU A 226 -16.15 0.28 -14.62
N ALA A 227 -16.01 -0.36 -15.78
CA ALA A 227 -16.75 -1.57 -16.12
C ALA A 227 -16.44 -2.73 -15.17
N LEU A 228 -15.16 -2.96 -14.84
CA LEU A 228 -14.73 -3.98 -13.89
C LEU A 228 -15.23 -3.70 -12.46
N LEU A 229 -15.24 -2.44 -12.02
CA LEU A 229 -15.79 -2.04 -10.73
C LEU A 229 -17.31 -2.24 -10.66
N GLU A 230 -18.03 -2.04 -11.78
CA GLU A 230 -19.45 -2.36 -11.87
C GLU A 230 -19.70 -3.88 -11.81
N GLU A 231 -18.90 -4.67 -12.51
CA GLU A 231 -18.99 -6.13 -12.55
C GLU A 231 -18.77 -6.77 -11.17
N CYS A 232 -17.91 -6.18 -10.32
CA CYS A 232 -17.66 -6.67 -8.96
C CYS A 232 -18.47 -5.96 -7.86
N ASP A 233 -19.56 -5.27 -8.21
CA ASP A 233 -20.43 -4.53 -7.28
C ASP A 233 -19.73 -3.42 -6.48
N LYS A 234 -18.64 -2.83 -7.04
CA LYS A 234 -17.82 -1.77 -6.43
C LYS A 234 -18.07 -0.38 -7.04
N SER A 235 -19.14 -0.21 -7.78
CA SER A 235 -19.47 1.04 -8.49
C SER A 235 -19.78 2.23 -7.55
N GLN A 236 -19.96 1.98 -6.26
CA GLN A 236 -20.21 2.99 -5.22
C GLN A 236 -19.06 3.09 -4.19
N ASP A 237 -17.94 2.45 -4.44
CA ASP A 237 -16.77 2.48 -3.57
C ASP A 237 -15.84 3.67 -3.90
N GLU A 238 -14.87 3.93 -3.04
CA GLU A 238 -13.90 5.02 -3.21
C GLU A 238 -13.11 4.89 -4.53
N ALA A 239 -12.78 3.66 -4.95
CA ALA A 239 -12.11 3.41 -6.22
C ALA A 239 -12.94 3.89 -7.43
N ALA A 240 -14.27 3.69 -7.40
CA ALA A 240 -15.16 4.18 -8.45
C ALA A 240 -15.27 5.70 -8.44
N ALA A 241 -15.30 6.35 -7.28
CA ALA A 241 -15.25 7.80 -7.19
C ALA A 241 -13.97 8.35 -7.83
N TYR A 242 -12.81 7.76 -7.49
CA TYR A 242 -11.52 8.15 -8.07
C TYR A 242 -11.47 7.95 -9.59
N ALA A 243 -11.92 6.79 -10.09
CA ALA A 243 -11.94 6.49 -11.52
C ALA A 243 -12.88 7.45 -12.29
N ASN A 244 -14.07 7.74 -11.75
CA ASN A 244 -15.01 8.71 -12.35
C ASN A 244 -14.41 10.12 -12.39
N ASN A 245 -13.78 10.60 -11.33
CA ASN A 245 -13.13 11.91 -11.33
C ASN A 245 -12.02 12.00 -12.39
N ASN A 246 -11.17 10.98 -12.48
CA ASN A 246 -10.11 10.95 -13.48
C ASN A 246 -10.68 10.89 -14.90
N TYR A 247 -11.76 10.12 -15.13
CA TYR A 247 -12.42 10.04 -16.43
C TYR A 247 -13.05 11.37 -16.81
N GLY A 248 -13.71 12.06 -15.87
CA GLY A 248 -14.22 13.41 -16.09
C GLY A 248 -13.13 14.39 -16.49
N ALA A 249 -11.98 14.36 -15.80
CA ALA A 249 -10.85 15.20 -16.14
C ALA A 249 -10.27 14.91 -17.53
N ILE A 250 -10.21 13.63 -17.94
CA ILE A 250 -9.78 13.24 -19.29
C ILE A 250 -10.82 13.67 -20.34
N CYS A 251 -12.12 13.47 -20.09
CA CYS A 251 -13.18 13.94 -20.98
C CYS A 251 -13.12 15.46 -21.19
N PHE A 252 -12.84 16.23 -20.15
CA PHE A 252 -12.64 17.67 -20.26
C PHE A 252 -11.48 18.03 -21.18
N ARG A 253 -10.33 17.33 -21.06
CA ARG A 253 -9.16 17.54 -21.94
C ARG A 253 -9.47 17.19 -23.40
N LEU A 254 -10.34 16.20 -23.63
CA LEU A 254 -10.78 15.81 -24.97
C LEU A 254 -11.91 16.72 -25.54
N GLY A 255 -12.40 17.70 -24.75
CA GLY A 255 -13.48 18.59 -25.15
C GLY A 255 -14.88 17.99 -25.04
N HIS A 256 -15.02 16.83 -24.39
CA HIS A 256 -16.30 16.15 -24.17
C HIS A 256 -16.96 16.66 -22.87
N ILE A 257 -17.39 17.92 -22.88
CA ILE A 257 -17.83 18.66 -21.68
C ILE A 257 -18.98 17.98 -20.95
N ASP A 258 -20.02 17.53 -21.67
CA ASP A 258 -21.20 16.89 -21.03
C ASP A 258 -20.80 15.61 -20.28
N LYS A 259 -19.95 14.76 -20.87
CA LYS A 259 -19.41 13.57 -20.21
C LYS A 259 -18.53 13.92 -19.01
N ALA A 260 -17.73 14.99 -19.13
CA ALA A 260 -16.88 15.45 -18.03
C ALA A 260 -17.72 15.81 -16.80
N ILE A 261 -18.80 16.59 -17.00
CA ILE A 261 -19.73 16.98 -15.92
C ILE A 261 -20.38 15.74 -15.31
N GLU A 262 -20.94 14.85 -16.13
CA GLU A 262 -21.61 13.62 -15.66
C GLU A 262 -20.69 12.79 -14.73
N HIS A 263 -19.45 12.55 -15.13
CA HIS A 263 -18.54 11.71 -14.36
C HIS A 263 -17.98 12.42 -13.10
N ILE A 264 -17.74 13.72 -13.15
CA ILE A 264 -17.35 14.50 -11.97
C ILE A 264 -18.49 14.55 -10.93
N GLU A 265 -19.73 14.78 -11.37
CA GLU A 265 -20.91 14.73 -10.50
C GLU A 265 -21.06 13.35 -9.85
N LYS A 266 -20.90 12.26 -10.61
CA LYS A 266 -20.95 10.90 -10.09
C LYS A 266 -19.84 10.64 -9.07
N ALA A 267 -18.61 11.11 -9.31
CA ALA A 267 -17.51 11.01 -8.35
C ALA A 267 -17.83 11.75 -7.04
N TRP A 268 -18.39 12.96 -7.14
CA TRP A 268 -18.83 13.75 -5.99
C TRP A 268 -19.95 13.06 -5.20
N GLU A 269 -20.97 12.52 -5.88
CA GLU A 269 -22.07 11.81 -5.26
C GLU A 269 -21.59 10.60 -4.46
N ILE A 270 -20.76 9.75 -5.06
CA ILE A 270 -20.20 8.56 -4.40
C ILE A 270 -19.38 8.97 -3.18
N ARG A 271 -18.49 9.93 -3.33
CA ARG A 271 -17.61 10.35 -2.23
C ARG A 271 -18.39 11.03 -1.10
N SER A 272 -19.37 11.85 -1.45
CA SER A 272 -20.26 12.50 -0.46
C SER A 272 -21.11 11.50 0.30
N ALA A 273 -21.52 10.41 -0.33
CA ALA A 273 -22.25 9.33 0.32
C ALA A 273 -21.37 8.53 1.29
N LEU A 274 -20.09 8.31 0.95
CA LEU A 274 -19.14 7.56 1.78
C LEU A 274 -18.62 8.34 2.97
N PHE A 275 -18.26 9.62 2.79
CA PHE A 275 -17.50 10.41 3.76
C PHE A 275 -18.20 11.72 4.19
N GLY A 276 -19.36 11.99 3.61
CA GLY A 276 -20.10 13.24 3.83
C GLY A 276 -19.75 14.35 2.82
N PRO A 277 -20.64 15.32 2.62
CA PRO A 277 -20.47 16.39 1.62
C PRO A 277 -19.35 17.39 1.98
N ASP A 278 -18.91 17.37 3.24
CA ASP A 278 -17.83 18.23 3.76
C ASP A 278 -16.44 17.58 3.67
N ASP A 279 -16.33 16.35 3.17
CA ASP A 279 -15.05 15.71 2.88
C ASP A 279 -14.20 16.58 1.94
N GLN A 280 -12.90 16.68 2.24
CA GLN A 280 -11.99 17.56 1.49
C GLN A 280 -11.93 17.23 0.00
N MET A 281 -11.91 15.95 -0.35
CA MET A 281 -11.87 15.52 -1.77
C MET A 281 -13.23 15.66 -2.44
N ALA A 282 -14.34 15.43 -1.71
CA ALA A 282 -15.67 15.69 -2.24
C ALA A 282 -15.84 17.17 -2.62
N ARG A 283 -15.30 18.08 -1.83
CA ARG A 283 -15.29 19.52 -2.17
C ARG A 283 -14.45 19.80 -3.44
N GLN A 284 -13.27 19.18 -3.56
CA GLN A 284 -12.42 19.34 -4.74
C GLN A 284 -13.07 18.84 -6.04
N TYR A 285 -13.96 17.84 -5.97
CA TYR A 285 -14.71 17.37 -7.15
C TYR A 285 -15.82 18.34 -7.56
N LYS A 286 -16.31 19.15 -6.63
CA LYS A 286 -17.40 20.12 -6.86
C LYS A 286 -16.92 21.44 -7.46
N ASP A 287 -15.69 21.86 -7.12
CA ASP A 287 -15.06 23.11 -7.56
C ASP A 287 -14.41 22.95 -8.95
#